data_b0b173fc85067fe3a13e1cbf70f2cc7b
#
_entry.id   b0b173fc85067fe3a13e1cbf70f2cc7b
#
_cell.length_a   1.000
_cell.length_b   1.000
_cell.length_c   1.000
_cell.angle_alpha   90.00
_cell.angle_beta   90.00
_cell.angle_gamma   90.00
#
_symmetry.space_group_name_H-M   'P 1'
#
loop_
_entity.id
_entity.type
_entity.pdbx_description
1 polymer ?
#
loop_
_entity_poly.entity_id
_entity_poly.type
_entity_poly.pdbx_seq_one_letter_code
_entity_poly.pdbx_strand_id
1 'polypeptide(L)' 'MNDAPTKKQVEYAKYLAKRMCKDLPKEYTKAAYSAFISYLEPAVKAEDDAMNEPNEWQWQYS' A
#
# COMPACT_ATOMS: atom_id res chain seq x y z
N MET A 1 9.53 -21.69 -4.20
CA MET A 1 9.16 -21.28 -3.84
C MET A 1 8.55 -20.16 -4.20
N ASN A 2 7.76 -19.65 -3.84
CA ASN A 2 7.08 -18.76 -4.21
C ASN A 2 7.23 -17.57 -3.47
N ASP A 3 8.04 -16.67 -3.78
CA ASP A 3 8.22 -15.46 -3.12
C ASP A 3 7.42 -14.34 -3.75
N ALA A 4 6.56 -14.66 -4.66
CA ALA A 4 5.80 -13.62 -5.33
C ALA A 4 4.82 -12.99 -4.35
N PRO A 5 4.54 -11.71 -4.48
CA PRO A 5 3.61 -11.06 -3.57
C PRO A 5 2.20 -11.58 -3.79
N THR A 6 1.37 -11.45 -2.79
CA THR A 6 0.01 -11.90 -2.94
C THR A 6 -0.75 -10.90 -3.79
N LYS A 7 -1.88 -11.32 -4.28
CA LYS A 7 -2.67 -10.47 -5.10
C LYS A 7 -3.05 -9.20 -4.34
N LYS A 8 -3.43 -9.33 -3.08
CA LYS A 8 -3.77 -8.17 -2.30
C LYS A 8 -2.60 -7.24 -2.13
N GLN A 9 -1.43 -7.79 -1.93
CA GLN A 9 -0.24 -6.97 -1.78
C GLN A 9 -0.01 -6.16 -3.06
N VAL A 10 -0.14 -6.81 -4.20
CA VAL A 10 0.11 -6.14 -5.46
C VAL A 10 -0.90 -5.02 -5.66
N GLU A 11 -2.15 -5.28 -5.40
CA GLU A 11 -3.16 -4.27 -5.61
C GLU A 11 -3.01 -3.11 -4.67
N TYR A 12 -2.69 -3.40 -3.43
CA TYR A 12 -2.50 -2.34 -2.46
C TYR A 12 -1.26 -1.51 -2.82
N ALA A 13 -0.21 -2.19 -3.23
CA ALA A 13 1.01 -1.48 -3.62
C ALA A 13 0.74 -0.58 -4.82
N LYS A 14 -0.07 -1.03 -5.76
CA LYS A 14 -0.39 -0.21 -6.91
C LYS A 14 -1.16 1.03 -6.47
N TYR A 15 -2.08 0.84 -5.54
CA TYR A 15 -2.84 1.97 -5.04
C TYR A 15 -1.93 3.00 -4.37
N LEU A 16 -1.03 2.52 -3.52
CA LEU A 16 -0.13 3.43 -2.83
C LEU A 16 0.82 4.12 -3.80
N ALA A 17 1.30 3.36 -4.77
CA ALA A 17 2.21 3.93 -5.77
C ALA A 17 1.52 5.05 -6.52
N LYS A 18 0.26 4.82 -6.87
CA LYS A 18 -0.47 5.82 -7.59
C LYS A 18 -0.70 7.06 -6.73
N ARG A 19 -1.05 6.85 -5.47
CA ARG A 19 -1.28 7.98 -4.58
C ARG A 19 -0.03 8.82 -4.39
N MET A 20 1.11 8.19 -4.32
CA MET A 20 2.34 8.90 -4.05
C MET A 20 3.17 9.17 -5.30
N CYS A 21 2.64 8.82 -6.45
CA CYS A 21 3.36 9.00 -7.72
C CYS A 21 4.71 8.30 -7.70
N LYS A 22 4.71 7.08 -7.23
CA LYS A 22 5.92 6.30 -7.18
C LYS A 22 5.81 5.08 -8.06
N ASP A 23 6.93 4.48 -8.35
CA ASP A 23 6.95 3.28 -9.17
C ASP A 23 6.90 2.08 -8.28
N LEU A 24 6.37 1.00 -8.79
CA LEU A 24 6.36 -0.23 -8.02
C LEU A 24 7.77 -0.80 -7.90
N PRO A 25 7.99 -1.66 -6.93
CA PRO A 25 9.33 -2.23 -6.75
C PRO A 25 9.74 -3.02 -7.96
N LYS A 26 11.02 -3.02 -8.24
CA LYS A 26 11.52 -3.78 -9.34
C LYS A 26 11.43 -5.25 -9.06
N GLU A 27 11.66 -5.65 -7.84
CA GLU A 27 11.59 -7.05 -7.51
C GLU A 27 10.18 -7.45 -7.25
N TYR A 28 9.77 -8.53 -7.82
CA TYR A 28 8.42 -9.01 -7.64
C TYR A 28 8.41 -10.07 -6.56
N THR A 29 8.62 -9.66 -5.33
CA THR A 29 8.66 -10.58 -4.21
C THR A 29 7.85 -10.03 -3.06
N LYS A 30 7.47 -10.93 -2.15
CA LYS A 30 6.70 -10.50 -1.00
C LYS A 30 7.49 -9.51 -0.17
N ALA A 31 8.77 -9.76 -0.02
CA ALA A 31 9.59 -8.89 0.79
C ALA A 31 9.67 -7.48 0.18
N ALA A 32 9.86 -7.41 -1.11
CA ALA A 32 9.97 -6.12 -1.77
C ALA A 32 8.66 -5.36 -1.68
N TYR A 33 7.55 -6.05 -1.92
CA TYR A 33 6.26 -5.39 -1.87
C TYR A 33 5.88 -5.01 -0.45
N SER A 34 6.24 -5.84 0.51
CA SER A 34 5.97 -5.54 1.89
C SER A 34 6.72 -4.28 2.32
N ALA A 35 7.99 -4.20 1.96
CA ALA A 35 8.78 -3.03 2.29
C ALA A 35 8.22 -1.78 1.62
N PHE A 36 7.82 -1.93 0.37
CA PHE A 36 7.27 -0.81 -0.38
C PHE A 36 6.00 -0.30 0.30
N ILE A 37 5.12 -1.21 0.67
CA ILE A 37 3.90 -0.84 1.32
C ILE A 37 4.18 -0.18 2.66
N SER A 38 5.07 -0.75 3.43
CA SER A 38 5.42 -0.20 4.71
C SER A 38 6.01 1.20 4.58
N TYR A 39 6.69 1.42 3.50
CA TYR A 39 7.31 2.71 3.28
C TYR A 39 6.27 3.76 2.91
N LEU A 40 5.30 3.41 2.09
CA LEU A 40 4.34 4.39 1.61
C LEU A 40 3.07 4.48 2.45
N GLU A 41 2.70 3.41 3.07
CA GLU A 41 1.45 3.39 3.82
C GLU A 41 1.34 4.50 4.86
N PRO A 42 2.33 4.72 5.69
CA PRO A 42 2.20 5.78 6.70
C PRO A 42 2.01 7.15 6.08
N ALA A 43 2.66 7.37 4.95
CA ALA A 43 2.53 8.67 4.29
C ALA A 43 1.13 8.88 3.75
N VAL A 44 0.57 7.85 3.15
CA VAL A 44 -0.76 7.95 2.61
C VAL A 44 -1.78 8.10 3.73
N LYS A 45 -1.58 7.35 4.81
CA LYS A 45 -2.48 7.45 5.92
C LYS A 45 -2.43 8.82 6.55
N ALA A 46 -1.27 9.38 6.66
CA ALA A 46 -1.13 10.70 7.24
C ALA A 46 -1.85 11.73 6.37
N GLU A 47 -1.77 11.54 5.07
CA GLU A 47 -2.44 12.45 4.19
C GLU A 47 -3.93 12.30 4.32
N ASP A 48 -4.42 11.11 4.37
CA ASP A 48 -5.83 10.87 4.50
C ASP A 48 -6.35 11.45 5.81
N ASP A 49 -5.62 11.27 6.87
CA ASP A 49 -6.01 11.80 8.13
C ASP A 49 -6.10 13.31 8.11
N ALA A 50 -5.20 13.93 7.44
CA ALA A 50 -5.20 15.36 7.39
C ALA A 50 -6.34 15.89 6.55
N MET A 51 -6.69 15.15 5.53
CA MET A 51 -7.67 15.62 4.66
C MET A 51 -9.04 15.29 5.02
N ASN A 52 -9.31 14.21 5.61
CA ASN A 52 -10.62 13.93 5.90
C ASN A 52 -10.84 13.29 7.09
N GLU A 53 -11.92 13.29 7.59
CA GLU A 53 -12.10 12.69 8.76
C GLU A 53 -12.29 11.34 8.69
N PRO A 54 -12.26 10.70 9.62
CA PRO A 54 -12.35 9.32 9.65
C PRO A 54 -13.62 8.85 9.20
N ASN A 55 -13.64 7.88 8.51
CA ASN A 55 -14.75 7.35 8.13
C ASN A 55 -14.88 6.09 8.57
N GLU A 56 -15.83 5.70 9.04
CA GLU A 56 -15.93 4.47 9.53
C GLU A 56 -16.09 3.52 8.53
N TRP A 57 -16.29 3.86 7.41
CA TRP A 57 -16.48 2.84 6.49
C TRP A 57 -15.30 2.06 6.26
N GLN A 58 -14.43 2.40 6.74
CA GLN A 58 -13.38 1.71 6.53
C GLN A 58 -13.25 0.56 6.99
N TRP A 59 -13.53 0.14 7.07
CA TRP A 59 -13.48 -0.82 7.33
C TRP A 59 -13.12 -1.84 7.30
N GLN A 60 -13.29 -1.89 7.13
CA GLN A 60 -12.99 -2.62 7.08
C GLN A 60 -12.35 -3.52 6.87
N TYR A 61 -12.35 -3.76 6.75
CA TYR A 61 -11.76 -4.61 6.51
C TYR A 61 -11.11 -5.18 6.85
N SER A 62 -11.16 -5.16 7.04
CA SER A 62 -10.55 -5.67 7.41
C SER A 62 -10.13 -6.00 7.61
#